data_e532233c968baaa852261c3d937e8049
#
_entry.id   e532233c968baaa852261c3d937e8049
#
_cell.length_a   1.000
_cell.length_b   1.000
_cell.length_c   1.000
_cell.angle_alpha   90.00
_cell.angle_beta   90.00
_cell.angle_gamma   90.00
#
_symmetry.space_group_name_H-M   'P 1'
#
loop_
_entity.id
_entity.type
_entity.pdbx_description
1 polymer ?
#
loop_
_entity_poly.entity_id
_entity_poly.type
_entity_poly.pdbx_seq_one_letter_code
_entity_poly.pdbx_strand_id
1 'polypeptide(L)'
;MYIIIYDFGTSSVKTCLFQIDSQINLVAGATAGYGLYISDDGGAEQDTEEWWTALCSTTREVLRKSDIKPEAIEGMAFCSQMQGAVFVDENGNAIRRQMNYLDQ
;
A
#
# COMPACT_ATOMS: atom_id res chain seq x y z
N MET A 1 9.67 -5.97 -19.29
CA MET A 1 8.60 -6.31 -18.34
C MET A 1 8.47 -5.21 -17.31
N TYR A 2 7.24 -4.77 -17.05
CA TYR A 2 6.96 -3.75 -16.03
C TYR A 2 6.23 -4.39 -14.86
N ILE A 3 6.68 -4.06 -13.64
CA ILE A 3 6.09 -4.57 -12.40
C ILE A 3 5.90 -3.40 -11.44
N ILE A 4 4.76 -3.38 -10.73
CA ILE A 4 4.51 -2.44 -9.64
C ILE A 4 4.76 -3.15 -8.32
N ILE A 5 5.51 -2.50 -7.44
CA ILE A 5 5.77 -2.99 -6.09
C ILE A 5 5.23 -1.97 -5.08
N TYR A 6 4.45 -2.47 -4.13
CA TYR A 6 3.86 -1.69 -3.05
C TYR A 6 4.54 -2.06 -1.74
N ASP A 7 4.97 -1.06 -1.01
CA ASP A 7 5.52 -1.23 0.35
C ASP A 7 4.60 -0.50 1.33
N PHE A 8 3.78 -1.26 2.04
CA PHE A 8 2.84 -0.75 3.04
C PHE A 8 3.52 -0.69 4.39
N GLY A 9 4.08 0.46 4.71
CA GLY A 9 4.68 0.71 6.03
C GLY A 9 3.63 1.11 7.08
N THR A 10 4.12 1.53 8.23
CA THR A 10 3.26 1.94 9.34
C THR A 10 2.56 3.28 9.08
N SER A 11 3.18 4.18 8.32
CA SER A 11 2.64 5.54 8.13
C SER A 11 2.34 5.90 6.69
N SER A 12 2.78 5.08 5.73
CA SER A 12 2.61 5.38 4.31
C SER A 12 2.77 4.14 3.45
N VAL A 13 2.25 4.20 2.23
CA VAL A 13 2.61 3.27 1.17
C VAL A 13 3.58 3.94 0.22
N LYS A 14 4.64 3.23 -0.13
CA LYS A 14 5.55 3.60 -1.21
C LYS A 14 5.27 2.69 -2.40
N THR A 15 5.00 3.27 -3.54
CA THR A 15 4.66 2.54 -4.76
C THR A 15 5.73 2.81 -5.80
N CYS A 16 6.31 1.75 -6.34
CA CYS A 16 7.39 1.84 -7.31
C CYS A 16 7.06 1.05 -8.56
N LEU A 17 7.29 1.66 -9.71
CA LEU A 17 7.18 0.99 -11.01
C LEU A 17 8.59 0.66 -11.50
N PHE A 18 8.84 -0.61 -11.75
CA PHE A 18 10.13 -1.10 -12.23
C PHE A 18 10.00 -1.65 -13.64
N GLN A 19 11.03 -1.42 -14.44
CA GLN A 19 11.26 -2.14 -15.68
C GLN A 19 12.30 -3.21 -15.41
N ILE A 20 11.98 -4.46 -15.73
CA ILE A 20 12.86 -5.62 -15.51
C ILE A 20 13.19 -6.24 -16.85
N ASP A 21 14.48 -6.25 -17.17
CA ASP A 21 15.05 -6.99 -18.30
C ASP A 21 16.34 -7.66 -17.81
N SER A 22 17.51 -7.40 -18.42
CA SER A 22 18.79 -7.85 -17.86
C SER A 22 19.17 -7.08 -16.58
N GLN A 23 18.51 -5.96 -16.31
CA GLN A 23 18.69 -5.12 -15.12
C GLN A 23 17.33 -4.75 -14.56
N ILE A 24 17.33 -4.31 -13.30
CA ILE A 24 16.12 -3.78 -12.65
C ILE A 24 16.27 -2.26 -12.56
N ASN A 25 15.39 -1.55 -13.24
CA ASN A 25 15.42 -0.09 -13.29
C ASN A 25 14.15 0.50 -12.70
N LEU A 26 14.32 1.44 -11.76
CA LEU A 26 13.20 2.20 -11.22
C LEU A 26 12.75 3.23 -12.26
N VAL A 27 11.50 3.13 -12.68
CA VAL A 27 10.91 4.04 -13.68
C VAL A 27 10.24 5.23 -13.02
N ALA A 28 9.45 4.98 -11.98
CA ALA A 28 8.73 6.02 -11.25
C ALA A 28 8.37 5.55 -9.86
N GLY A 29 8.25 6.49 -8.93
CA GLY A 29 7.82 6.22 -7.57
C GLY A 29 6.88 7.29 -7.05
N ALA A 30 6.04 6.89 -6.09
CA ALA A 30 5.13 7.79 -5.40
C ALA A 30 4.88 7.28 -3.99
N THR A 31 4.58 8.20 -3.07
CA THR A 31 4.31 7.87 -1.67
C THR A 31 3.05 8.59 -1.23
N ALA A 32 2.20 7.92 -0.47
CA ALA A 32 1.04 8.53 0.16
C ALA A 32 0.91 8.05 1.59
N GLY A 33 0.61 8.98 2.51
CA GLY A 33 0.45 8.68 3.91
C GLY A 33 -0.96 8.22 4.27
N TYR A 34 -1.07 7.61 5.42
CA TYR A 34 -2.35 7.27 6.05
C TYR A 34 -2.23 7.36 7.57
N GLY A 35 -3.39 7.43 8.23
CA GLY A 35 -3.43 7.67 9.67
C GLY A 35 -3.03 6.47 10.51
N LEU A 36 -2.43 6.75 11.65
CA LEU A 36 -2.29 5.81 12.75
C LEU A 36 -3.02 6.43 13.94
N TYR A 37 -4.06 5.75 14.43
CA TYR A 37 -4.96 6.26 15.45
C TYR A 37 -4.61 5.62 16.77
N ILE A 38 -4.02 6.43 17.65
CA ILE A 38 -3.55 5.99 18.96
C ILE A 38 -4.51 6.55 20.01
N SER A 39 -4.99 5.66 20.89
CA SER A 39 -5.87 6.04 21.99
C SER A 39 -5.11 6.05 23.32
N ASP A 40 -5.70 6.75 24.32
CA ASP A 40 -5.08 6.89 25.64
C ASP A 40 -4.94 5.58 26.39
N ASP A 41 -5.71 4.56 26.04
CA ASP A 41 -5.66 3.22 26.65
C ASP A 41 -4.61 2.30 26.01
N GLY A 42 -3.77 2.83 25.12
CA GLY A 42 -2.72 2.08 24.45
C GLY A 42 -3.14 1.46 23.12
N GLY A 43 -4.36 1.72 22.65
CA GLY A 43 -4.82 1.25 21.35
C GLY A 43 -4.05 1.91 20.22
N ALA A 44 -3.76 1.14 19.16
CA ALA A 44 -3.17 1.66 17.92
C ALA A 44 -3.86 0.99 16.74
N GLU A 45 -4.54 1.80 15.92
CA GLU A 45 -5.42 1.31 14.86
C GLU A 45 -5.20 2.05 13.56
N GLN A 46 -5.53 1.39 12.45
CA GLN A 46 -5.53 2.02 11.12
C GLN A 46 -6.82 1.68 10.38
N ASP A 47 -7.22 2.61 9.50
CA ASP A 47 -8.39 2.44 8.63
C ASP A 47 -7.94 1.85 7.30
N THR A 48 -8.43 0.65 6.97
CA THR A 48 -8.06 -0.05 5.75
C THR A 48 -8.51 0.69 4.48
N GLU A 49 -9.56 1.50 4.54
CA GLU A 49 -9.98 2.32 3.39
C GLU A 49 -8.95 3.40 3.06
N GLU A 50 -8.23 3.90 4.06
CA GLU A 50 -7.13 4.84 3.81
C GLU A 50 -5.97 4.16 3.09
N TRP A 51 -5.70 2.89 3.40
CA TRP A 51 -4.69 2.10 2.66
C TRP A 51 -5.08 1.97 1.19
N TRP A 52 -6.34 1.62 0.94
CA TRP A 52 -6.83 1.44 -0.43
C TRP A 52 -6.78 2.75 -1.22
N THR A 53 -7.20 3.85 -0.59
CA THR A 53 -7.14 5.18 -1.20
C THR A 53 -5.70 5.55 -1.55
N ALA A 54 -4.76 5.30 -0.65
CA ALA A 54 -3.34 5.58 -0.86
C ALA A 54 -2.75 4.70 -1.98
N LEU A 55 -3.12 3.42 -2.03
CA LEU A 55 -2.71 2.51 -3.11
C LEU A 55 -3.19 3.02 -4.46
N CYS A 56 -4.46 3.36 -4.58
CA CYS A 56 -5.02 3.85 -5.83
C CYS A 56 -4.38 5.16 -6.27
N SER A 57 -4.19 6.09 -5.34
CA SER A 57 -3.60 7.39 -5.61
C SER A 57 -2.16 7.27 -6.12
N THR A 58 -1.33 6.48 -5.44
CA THR A 58 0.06 6.29 -5.84
C THR A 58 0.20 5.52 -7.14
N THR A 59 -0.70 4.56 -7.38
CA THR A 59 -0.72 3.83 -8.66
C THR A 59 -0.99 4.77 -9.83
N ARG A 60 -2.00 5.62 -9.71
CA ARG A 60 -2.31 6.62 -10.74
C ARG A 60 -1.14 7.56 -10.96
N GLU A 61 -0.46 7.96 -9.89
CA GLU A 61 0.66 8.89 -9.97
C GLU A 61 1.86 8.27 -10.71
N VAL A 62 2.24 7.03 -10.40
CA VAL A 62 3.36 6.39 -11.09
C VAL A 62 3.06 6.14 -12.56
N LEU A 63 1.82 5.79 -12.91
CA LEU A 63 1.41 5.62 -14.30
C LEU A 63 1.45 6.95 -15.05
N ARG A 64 0.97 8.02 -14.43
CA ARG A 64 1.00 9.37 -15.03
C ARG A 64 2.44 9.85 -15.24
N LYS A 65 3.29 9.72 -14.23
CA LYS A 65 4.70 10.16 -14.31
C LYS A 65 5.49 9.41 -15.36
N SER A 66 5.24 8.11 -15.48
CA SER A 66 6.00 7.24 -16.38
C SER A 66 5.45 7.20 -17.81
N ASP A 67 4.21 7.61 -17.99
CA ASP A 67 3.46 7.45 -19.24
C ASP A 67 3.36 5.98 -19.69
N ILE A 68 3.47 5.05 -18.76
CA ILE A 68 3.28 3.62 -19.02
C ILE A 68 1.79 3.31 -18.90
N LYS A 69 1.26 2.58 -19.86
CA LYS A 69 -0.16 2.18 -19.86
C LYS A 69 -0.38 1.01 -18.89
N PRO A 70 -1.54 0.96 -18.21
CA PRO A 70 -1.85 -0.15 -17.29
C PRO A 70 -1.69 -1.53 -17.93
N GLU A 71 -2.03 -1.65 -19.22
CA GLU A 71 -1.97 -2.91 -19.96
C GLU A 71 -0.54 -3.44 -20.11
N ALA A 72 0.46 -2.58 -19.96
CA ALA A 72 1.86 -2.98 -20.01
C ALA A 72 2.39 -3.56 -18.70
N ILE A 73 1.62 -3.43 -17.62
CA ILE A 73 2.01 -3.96 -16.29
C ILE A 73 1.74 -5.45 -16.26
N GLU A 74 2.77 -6.25 -16.02
CA GLU A 74 2.67 -7.71 -16.05
C GLU A 74 2.50 -8.34 -14.68
N GLY A 75 2.75 -7.59 -13.61
CA GLY A 75 2.61 -8.13 -12.28
C GLY A 75 2.70 -7.08 -11.19
N MET A 76 2.29 -7.51 -9.99
CA MET A 76 2.36 -6.71 -8.76
C MET A 76 2.94 -7.54 -7.64
N ALA A 77 3.67 -6.89 -6.74
CA ALA A 77 4.18 -7.52 -5.54
C ALA A 77 4.01 -6.58 -4.35
N PHE A 78 3.99 -7.15 -3.16
CA PHE A 78 3.70 -6.43 -1.93
C PHE A 78 4.72 -6.74 -0.85
N CYS A 79 5.16 -5.69 -0.13
CA CYS A 79 5.69 -5.81 1.21
C CYS A 79 4.73 -5.07 2.14
N SER A 80 4.65 -5.47 3.39
CA SER A 80 3.76 -4.81 4.33
C SER A 80 4.28 -4.86 5.74
N GLN A 81 3.76 -3.95 6.59
CA GLN A 81 3.94 -4.06 8.03
C GLN A 81 3.43 -5.43 8.49
N MET A 82 4.00 -5.92 9.57
CA MET A 82 3.69 -7.25 10.10
C MET A 82 2.92 -7.17 11.41
N GLN A 83 2.37 -8.31 11.84
CA GLN A 83 1.77 -8.48 13.17
C GLN A 83 0.58 -7.55 13.43
N GLY A 84 -0.16 -7.21 12.39
CA GLY A 84 -1.43 -6.52 12.49
C GLY A 84 -2.59 -7.47 12.24
N ALA A 85 -3.78 -7.12 12.70
CA ALA A 85 -4.98 -7.92 12.49
C ALA A 85 -6.10 -7.05 11.92
N VAL A 86 -6.76 -7.56 10.88
CA VAL A 86 -7.94 -6.96 10.29
C VAL A 86 -9.06 -7.99 10.34
N PHE A 87 -10.15 -7.68 11.02
CA PHE A 87 -11.33 -8.53 11.03
C PHE A 87 -12.26 -8.11 9.90
N VAL A 88 -12.70 -9.08 9.13
CA VAL A 88 -13.55 -8.82 7.95
C VAL A 88 -14.85 -9.61 8.04
N ASP A 89 -15.88 -9.12 7.36
CA ASP A 89 -17.15 -9.83 7.21
C ASP A 89 -17.06 -10.86 6.08
N GLU A 90 -18.17 -11.54 5.80
CA GLU A 90 -18.22 -12.57 4.76
C GLU A 90 -17.98 -12.03 3.34
N ASN A 91 -18.12 -10.72 3.15
CA ASN A 91 -17.88 -10.05 1.86
C ASN A 91 -16.47 -9.45 1.77
N GLY A 92 -15.63 -9.64 2.80
CA GLY A 92 -14.27 -9.13 2.82
C GLY A 92 -14.15 -7.68 3.27
N ASN A 93 -15.23 -7.08 3.77
CA ASN A 93 -15.19 -5.70 4.29
C ASN A 93 -14.73 -5.68 5.72
N ALA A 94 -13.85 -4.73 6.06
CA ALA A 94 -13.38 -4.58 7.44
C ALA A 94 -14.55 -4.18 8.34
N ILE A 95 -14.72 -4.91 9.45
CA ILE A 95 -15.78 -4.64 10.43
C ILE A 95 -15.31 -3.68 11.53
N ARG A 96 -14.01 -3.39 11.59
CA ARG A 96 -13.40 -2.39 12.44
C ARG A 96 -12.04 -2.00 11.86
N ARG A 97 -11.41 -0.97 12.42
CA ARG A 97 -10.04 -0.59 12.06
C ARG A 97 -9.07 -1.74 12.34
N GLN A 98 -7.99 -1.80 11.55
CA GLN A 98 -6.90 -2.73 11.78
C GLN A 98 -6.25 -2.44 13.14
N MET A 99 -6.02 -3.49 13.92
CA MET A 99 -5.19 -3.41 15.13
C MET A 99 -3.73 -3.53 14.72
N ASN A 100 -2.99 -2.45 14.91
CA ASN A 100 -1.60 -2.34 14.52
C ASN A 100 -0.71 -3.13 15.51
N TYR A 101 0.50 -3.49 15.08
CA TYR A 101 1.46 -4.17 15.96
C TYR A 101 1.86 -3.32 17.18
N LEU A 102 1.61 -2.01 17.15
CA LEU A 102 1.80 -1.10 18.27
C LEU A 102 0.62 -1.08 19.24
N ASP A 103 -0.48 -1.76 18.92
CA ASP A 103 -1.67 -1.86 19.78
C ASP A 103 -1.32 -2.65 21.06
N GLN A 104 -1.73 -2.12 22.19
CA GLN A 104 -1.41 -2.72 23.51
C GLN A 104 -2.65 -3.29 24.21
#